data_1c12270d2e3268bb8f3c6e21b7f2b1c6
#
_entry.id   1c12270d2e3268bb8f3c6e21b7f2b1c6
#
_cell.length_a   1.000
_cell.length_b   1.000
_cell.length_c   1.000
_cell.angle_alpha   90.00
_cell.angle_beta   90.00
_cell.angle_gamma   90.00
#
_symmetry.space_group_name_H-M   'P 1'
#
loop_
_entity.id
_entity.type
_entity.pdbx_description
1 polymer ?
#
loop_
_entity_poly.entity_id
_entity_poly.type
_entity_poly.pdbx_seq_one_letter_code
_entity_poly.pdbx_strand_id
1 'polypeptide(L)'
;MNNTRGAGRTDIRVVRNSESKTETMSETPIEYFATCPKGFEQLLAEELKRLRAKRVRPLKSGVAFFGTQRDGYRVCLWSRIASRVLRVIGRVDAHDAETFYQGVKALPWEKFVGLHSTIAVSARGGNEALRNTQFVGLKAKDAL
;
A
#
# COMPACT_ATOMS: atom_id res chain seq x y z
N MET A 1 -25.61 22.17 -1.61
CA MET A 1 -25.29 20.95 -0.83
C MET A 1 -24.85 19.87 -1.79
N ASN A 2 -23.55 19.79 -2.09
CA ASN A 2 -22.99 18.75 -2.94
C ASN A 2 -22.22 17.77 -2.06
N ASN A 3 -22.90 16.68 -1.70
CA ASN A 3 -22.33 15.57 -0.99
C ASN A 3 -21.71 14.60 -2.03
N THR A 4 -20.47 14.84 -2.41
CA THR A 4 -19.68 13.88 -3.19
C THR A 4 -19.27 12.76 -2.25
N ARG A 5 -20.10 11.74 -2.15
CA ARG A 5 -19.77 10.47 -1.49
C ARG A 5 -18.57 9.88 -2.22
N GLY A 6 -17.45 9.80 -1.53
CA GLY A 6 -16.21 9.24 -2.04
C GLY A 6 -16.42 7.82 -2.54
N ALA A 7 -16.19 7.61 -3.82
CA ALA A 7 -16.09 6.29 -4.41
C ALA A 7 -15.07 5.48 -3.61
N GLY A 8 -15.49 4.32 -3.12
CA GLY A 8 -14.64 3.43 -2.33
C GLY A 8 -13.49 2.91 -3.18
N ARG A 9 -12.35 3.57 -3.11
CA ARG A 9 -11.10 3.08 -3.70
C ARG A 9 -10.45 2.11 -2.75
N THR A 10 -10.18 0.91 -3.22
CA THR A 10 -9.43 -0.10 -2.47
C THR A 10 -7.95 0.02 -2.80
N ASP A 11 -7.14 0.31 -1.79
CA ASP A 11 -5.68 0.36 -1.93
C ASP A 11 -5.11 -1.06 -1.81
N ILE A 12 -4.47 -1.54 -2.87
CA ILE A 12 -3.78 -2.83 -2.85
C ILE A 12 -2.32 -2.59 -2.49
N ARG A 13 -1.90 -3.24 -1.40
CA ARG A 13 -0.55 -3.12 -0.86
C ARG A 13 0.07 -4.50 -0.71
N VAL A 14 1.25 -4.67 -1.26
CA VAL A 14 2.00 -5.91 -1.14
C VAL A 14 3.11 -5.74 -0.11
N VAL A 15 3.16 -6.66 0.84
CA VAL A 15 4.27 -6.77 1.79
C VAL A 15 5.26 -7.78 1.20
N ARG A 16 6.46 -7.33 0.89
CA ARG A 16 7.56 -8.19 0.45
C ARG A 16 8.24 -8.82 1.66
N ASN A 17 8.30 -10.14 1.70
CA ASN A 17 9.38 -10.84 2.38
C ASN A 17 10.54 -10.93 1.39
N SER A 18 11.65 -10.35 1.78
CA SER A 18 12.82 -10.10 0.95
C SER A 18 13.50 -11.38 0.46
N GLU A 19 13.83 -11.41 -0.82
CA GLU A 19 15.18 -11.85 -1.21
C GLU A 19 15.66 -11.01 -2.39
N SER A 20 16.92 -10.65 -2.32
CA SER A 20 17.65 -9.69 -3.10
C SER A 20 17.58 -9.92 -4.62
N LYS A 21 17.05 -8.95 -5.33
CA LYS A 21 17.47 -8.66 -6.70
C LYS A 21 17.84 -7.18 -6.75
N THR A 22 19.09 -6.90 -7.13
CA THR A 22 19.63 -5.56 -7.34
C THR A 22 18.81 -4.87 -8.44
N GLU A 23 17.71 -4.24 -8.06
CA GLU A 23 16.93 -3.41 -8.98
C GLU A 23 17.57 -2.05 -9.06
N THR A 24 17.91 -1.66 -10.28
CA THR A 24 18.32 -0.31 -10.68
C THR A 24 17.41 0.70 -9.98
N MET A 25 18.01 1.58 -9.19
CA MET A 25 17.29 2.57 -8.38
C MET A 25 16.51 3.52 -9.29
N SER A 26 15.24 3.23 -9.50
CA SER A 26 14.32 4.09 -10.23
C SER A 26 14.19 5.43 -9.50
N GLU A 27 14.52 6.53 -10.18
CA GLU A 27 14.37 7.89 -9.66
C GLU A 27 12.90 8.35 -9.59
N THR A 28 11.97 7.56 -10.13
CA THR A 28 10.53 7.86 -10.07
C THR A 28 10.02 7.79 -8.64
N PRO A 29 9.28 8.80 -8.18
CA PRO A 29 8.75 8.82 -6.82
C PRO A 29 7.73 7.68 -6.63
N ILE A 30 7.98 6.86 -5.65
CA ILE A 30 7.14 5.73 -5.24
C ILE A 30 6.24 6.19 -4.10
N GLU A 31 4.98 5.82 -4.14
CA GLU A 31 4.07 6.03 -3.01
C GLU A 31 4.24 4.91 -1.98
N TYR A 32 4.36 5.31 -0.72
CA TYR A 32 4.45 4.43 0.43
C TYR A 32 3.36 4.75 1.45
N PHE A 33 3.05 3.77 2.26
CA PHE A 33 2.18 3.93 3.41
C PHE A 33 2.82 3.29 4.65
N ALA A 34 3.13 4.11 5.63
CA ALA A 34 3.64 3.64 6.92
C ALA A 34 2.47 3.49 7.89
N THR A 35 2.28 2.29 8.43
CA THR A 35 1.24 2.03 9.43
C THR A 35 1.75 2.36 10.83
N CYS A 36 0.86 2.86 11.70
CA CYS A 36 1.16 3.11 13.10
C CYS A 36 -0.05 2.82 13.99
N PRO A 37 0.11 2.73 15.31
CA PRO A 37 -1.01 2.70 16.24
C PRO A 37 -1.87 3.96 16.09
N LYS A 38 -3.17 3.81 16.37
CA LYS A 38 -4.13 4.91 16.33
C LYS A 38 -3.70 6.03 17.30
N GLY A 39 -3.72 7.26 16.83
CA GLY A 39 -3.30 8.44 17.57
C GLY A 39 -1.84 8.84 17.40
N PHE A 40 -1.02 8.01 16.73
CA PHE A 40 0.39 8.31 16.46
C PHE A 40 0.64 8.86 15.06
N GLU A 41 -0.42 9.10 14.28
CA GLU A 41 -0.31 9.49 12.88
C GLU A 41 0.46 10.81 12.70
N GLN A 42 0.20 11.81 13.55
CA GLN A 42 0.90 13.10 13.50
C GLN A 42 2.37 12.97 13.89
N LEU A 43 2.65 12.21 14.94
CA LEU A 43 4.02 11.98 15.40
C LEU A 43 4.84 11.23 14.35
N LEU A 44 4.24 10.20 13.72
CA LEU A 44 4.86 9.50 12.60
C LEU A 44 5.09 10.43 11.41
N ALA A 45 4.14 11.32 11.10
CA ALA A 45 4.30 12.26 10.00
C ALA A 45 5.49 13.23 10.21
N GLU A 46 5.70 13.69 11.43
CA GLU A 46 6.87 14.50 11.79
C GLU A 46 8.17 13.70 11.67
N GLU A 47 8.19 12.47 12.14
CA GLU A 47 9.34 11.59 12.00
C GLU A 47 9.69 11.36 10.52
N LEU A 48 8.70 11.07 9.68
CA LEU A 48 8.89 10.86 8.24
C LEU A 48 9.45 12.12 7.54
N LYS A 49 9.00 13.32 7.92
CA LYS A 49 9.55 14.57 7.41
C LYS A 49 11.03 14.73 7.79
N ARG A 50 11.41 14.39 9.02
CA ARG A 50 12.82 14.39 9.47
C ARG A 50 13.66 13.38 8.68
N LEU A 51 13.07 12.25 8.29
CA LEU A 51 13.70 11.23 7.44
C LEU A 51 13.70 11.59 5.94
N ARG A 52 13.33 12.83 5.57
CA ARG A 52 13.31 13.36 4.21
C ARG A 52 12.27 12.72 3.29
N ALA A 53 11.22 12.11 3.84
CA ALA A 53 10.08 11.67 3.06
C ALA A 53 9.33 12.87 2.46
N LYS A 54 8.84 12.73 1.23
CA LYS A 54 8.16 13.79 0.49
C LYS A 54 6.65 13.60 0.56
N ARG A 55 5.90 14.69 0.44
CA ARG A 55 4.43 14.70 0.38
C ARG A 55 3.78 13.87 1.50
N VAL A 56 4.27 14.06 2.72
CA VAL A 56 3.81 13.33 3.90
C VAL A 56 2.38 13.74 4.25
N ARG A 57 1.46 12.78 4.30
CA ARG A 57 0.04 12.97 4.64
C ARG A 57 -0.39 12.01 5.73
N PRO A 58 -0.78 12.48 6.92
CA PRO A 58 -1.43 11.65 7.91
C PRO A 58 -2.79 11.18 7.39
N LEU A 59 -3.05 9.89 7.57
CA LEU A 59 -4.31 9.23 7.23
C LEU A 59 -4.74 8.37 8.43
N LYS A 60 -5.92 7.76 8.33
CA LYS A 60 -6.40 6.86 9.38
C LYS A 60 -5.46 5.66 9.54
N SER A 61 -4.92 5.46 10.73
CA SER A 61 -4.02 4.34 11.12
C SER A 61 -2.67 4.31 10.40
N GLY A 62 -2.21 5.46 9.86
CA GLY A 62 -0.91 5.54 9.23
C GLY A 62 -0.68 6.83 8.46
N VAL A 63 0.42 6.88 7.76
CA VAL A 63 0.88 8.06 7.02
C VAL A 63 1.29 7.66 5.61
N ALA A 64 0.71 8.33 4.61
CA ALA A 64 1.14 8.21 3.24
C ALA A 64 2.32 9.17 2.97
N PHE A 65 3.30 8.70 2.22
CA PHE A 65 4.44 9.52 1.81
C PHE A 65 4.98 9.08 0.45
N PHE A 66 5.79 9.92 -0.16
CA PHE A 66 6.46 9.64 -1.42
C PHE A 66 7.97 9.70 -1.23
N GLY A 67 8.67 8.92 -2.01
CA GLY A 67 10.13 8.89 -2.01
C GLY A 67 10.69 7.93 -3.04
N THR A 68 12.00 7.89 -3.15
CA THR A 68 12.72 6.86 -3.90
C THR A 68 12.70 5.54 -3.13
N GLN A 69 13.14 4.47 -3.76
CA GLN A 69 13.30 3.19 -3.06
C GLN A 69 14.25 3.30 -1.87
N ARG A 70 15.32 4.10 -2.02
CA ARG A 70 16.27 4.39 -0.93
C ARG A 70 15.60 5.10 0.24
N ASP A 71 14.66 6.01 -0.03
CA ASP A 71 13.92 6.70 1.03
C ASP A 71 12.98 5.73 1.75
N GLY A 72 12.34 4.81 1.04
CA GLY A 72 11.56 3.73 1.64
C GLY A 72 12.39 2.87 2.59
N TYR A 73 13.58 2.44 2.17
CA TYR A 73 14.50 1.70 3.03
C TYR A 73 15.00 2.52 4.23
N ARG A 74 15.25 3.82 4.03
CA ARG A 74 15.62 4.72 5.13
C ARG A 74 14.52 4.76 6.18
N VAL A 75 13.26 4.86 5.79
CA VAL A 75 12.14 4.84 6.72
C VAL A 75 12.05 3.49 7.44
N CYS A 76 12.21 2.37 6.74
CA CYS A 76 12.21 1.04 7.36
C CYS A 76 13.32 0.90 8.42
N LEU A 77 14.48 1.49 8.17
CA LEU A 77 15.66 1.35 9.05
C LEU A 77 15.61 2.31 10.26
N TRP A 78 15.11 3.52 10.06
CA TRP A 78 15.26 4.60 11.05
C TRP A 78 13.96 4.99 11.75
N SER A 79 12.79 4.60 11.23
CA SER A 79 11.54 4.91 11.91
C SER A 79 11.38 4.07 13.18
N ARG A 80 11.00 4.73 14.25
CA ARG A 80 10.71 4.11 15.57
C ARG A 80 9.23 3.94 15.82
N ILE A 81 8.40 4.61 15.01
CA ILE A 81 6.94 4.68 15.20
C ILE A 81 6.22 3.81 14.18
N ALA A 82 6.77 3.68 12.96
CA ALA A 82 6.17 2.88 11.91
C ALA A 82 6.20 1.38 12.27
N SER A 83 5.04 0.74 12.28
CA SER A 83 4.93 -0.71 12.46
C SER A 83 5.25 -1.47 11.18
N ARG A 84 4.85 -0.92 10.02
CA ARG A 84 5.13 -1.47 8.68
C ARG A 84 5.26 -0.34 7.68
N VAL A 85 6.11 -0.53 6.68
CA VAL A 85 6.20 0.35 5.52
C VAL A 85 5.76 -0.45 4.30
N LEU A 86 4.69 -0.01 3.66
CA LEU A 86 4.07 -0.66 2.52
C LEU A 86 4.33 0.16 1.26
N ARG A 87 4.75 -0.47 0.19
CA ARG A 87 4.80 0.15 -1.14
C ARG A 87 3.43 0.04 -1.80
N VAL A 88 2.88 1.14 -2.24
CA VAL A 88 1.63 1.16 -3.00
C VAL A 88 1.95 0.78 -4.44
N ILE A 89 1.36 -0.32 -4.93
CA ILE A 89 1.54 -0.80 -6.30
C ILE A 89 0.54 -0.11 -7.23
N GLY A 90 -0.69 0.03 -6.79
CA GLY A 90 -1.74 0.64 -7.57
C GLY A 90 -3.00 0.84 -6.76
N ARG A 91 -3.97 1.49 -7.41
CA ARG A 91 -5.33 1.68 -6.90
C ARG A 91 -6.30 1.15 -7.92
N VAL A 92 -7.24 0.37 -7.46
CA VAL A 92 -8.28 -0.21 -8.29
C VAL A 92 -9.66 0.19 -7.77
N ASP A 93 -10.60 0.33 -8.67
CA ASP A 93 -11.98 0.54 -8.30
C ASP A 93 -12.58 -0.78 -7.79
N ALA A 94 -13.39 -0.69 -6.77
CA ALA A 94 -13.97 -1.83 -6.07
C ALA A 94 -15.48 -1.62 -5.85
N HIS A 95 -16.19 -1.27 -6.93
CA HIS A 95 -17.65 -1.12 -6.91
C HIS A 95 -18.35 -2.46 -6.75
N ASP A 96 -17.77 -3.50 -7.37
CA ASP A 96 -18.21 -4.88 -7.29
C ASP A 96 -17.00 -5.84 -7.34
N ALA A 97 -17.27 -7.12 -7.17
CA ALA A 97 -16.23 -8.15 -7.12
C ALA A 97 -15.53 -8.36 -8.47
N GLU A 98 -16.24 -8.16 -9.58
CA GLU A 98 -15.67 -8.36 -10.92
C GLU A 98 -14.77 -7.19 -11.31
N THR A 99 -15.24 -5.96 -11.13
CA THR A 99 -14.42 -4.74 -11.36
C THR A 99 -13.16 -4.78 -10.51
N PHE A 100 -13.27 -5.19 -9.25
CA PHE A 100 -12.12 -5.38 -8.38
C PHE A 100 -11.15 -6.43 -8.92
N TYR A 101 -11.64 -7.60 -9.34
CA TYR A 101 -10.82 -8.68 -9.90
C TYR A 101 -10.05 -8.23 -11.14
N GLN A 102 -10.74 -7.60 -12.10
CA GLN A 102 -10.12 -7.11 -13.33
C GLN A 102 -9.10 -6.01 -13.05
N GLY A 103 -9.40 -5.10 -12.12
CA GLY A 103 -8.48 -4.06 -11.69
C GLY A 103 -7.20 -4.62 -11.05
N VAL A 104 -7.32 -5.64 -10.19
CA VAL A 104 -6.17 -6.32 -9.58
C VAL A 104 -5.35 -7.04 -10.64
N LYS A 105 -6.00 -7.77 -11.55
CA LYS A 105 -5.34 -8.50 -12.64
C LYS A 105 -4.57 -7.59 -13.59
N ALA A 106 -5.05 -6.37 -13.81
CA ALA A 106 -4.41 -5.38 -14.68
C ALA A 106 -3.13 -4.74 -14.09
N LEU A 107 -2.82 -4.98 -12.81
CA LEU A 107 -1.59 -4.46 -12.20
C LEU A 107 -0.35 -5.20 -12.71
N PRO A 108 0.80 -4.53 -12.82
CA PRO A 108 2.02 -5.12 -13.36
C PRO A 108 2.73 -6.01 -12.31
N TRP A 109 2.12 -7.15 -11.99
CA TRP A 109 2.59 -8.06 -10.95
C TRP A 109 3.98 -8.63 -11.22
N GLU A 110 4.33 -8.83 -12.48
CA GLU A 110 5.63 -9.39 -12.90
C GLU A 110 6.81 -8.54 -12.42
N LYS A 111 6.58 -7.24 -12.20
CA LYS A 111 7.59 -6.32 -11.64
C LYS A 111 7.82 -6.51 -10.15
N PHE A 112 6.88 -7.16 -9.46
CA PHE A 112 6.88 -7.26 -8.00
C PHE A 112 6.97 -8.69 -7.49
N VAL A 113 6.47 -9.66 -8.26
CA VAL A 113 6.40 -11.06 -7.85
C VAL A 113 7.11 -11.91 -8.91
N GLY A 114 8.11 -12.66 -8.51
CA GLY A 114 8.80 -13.62 -9.38
C GLY A 114 8.03 -14.94 -9.47
N LEU A 115 8.25 -15.70 -10.55
CA LEU A 115 7.59 -16.98 -10.82
C LEU A 115 7.70 -18.03 -9.69
N HIS A 116 8.76 -17.96 -8.89
CA HIS A 116 9.00 -18.89 -7.77
C HIS A 116 8.76 -18.27 -6.40
N SER A 117 8.18 -17.06 -6.36
CA SER A 117 7.91 -16.38 -5.10
C SER A 117 6.61 -16.85 -4.48
N THR A 118 6.61 -17.07 -3.17
CA THR A 118 5.39 -17.25 -2.40
C THR A 118 4.79 -15.90 -2.07
N ILE A 119 3.47 -15.81 -2.12
CA ILE A 119 2.72 -14.59 -1.80
C ILE A 119 1.73 -14.88 -0.68
N ALA A 120 1.52 -13.88 0.17
CA ALA A 120 0.44 -13.87 1.13
C ALA A 120 -0.41 -12.62 0.90
N VAL A 121 -1.71 -12.81 0.76
CA VAL A 121 -2.67 -11.72 0.53
C VAL A 121 -3.52 -11.55 1.77
N SER A 122 -3.60 -10.32 2.27
CA SER A 122 -4.51 -9.95 3.35
C SER A 122 -5.27 -8.68 2.98
N ALA A 123 -6.58 -8.69 3.18
CA ALA A 123 -7.44 -7.53 2.98
C ALA A 123 -7.78 -6.87 4.32
N ARG A 124 -7.84 -5.55 4.33
CA ARG A 124 -8.28 -4.77 5.49
C ARG A 124 -9.22 -3.66 5.04
N GLY A 125 -10.25 -3.46 5.83
CA GLY A 125 -11.34 -2.55 5.48
C GLY A 125 -12.31 -3.20 4.50
N GLY A 126 -13.31 -2.46 4.10
CA GLY A 126 -14.33 -2.90 3.15
C GLY A 126 -15.24 -1.73 2.77
N ASN A 127 -16.02 -1.93 1.75
CA ASN A 127 -17.12 -1.05 1.35
C ASN A 127 -18.45 -1.84 1.39
N GLU A 128 -19.53 -1.22 1.01
CA GLU A 128 -20.85 -1.86 1.02
C GLU A 128 -20.92 -3.09 0.10
N ALA A 129 -20.21 -3.07 -1.03
CA ALA A 129 -20.18 -4.18 -1.99
C ALA A 129 -19.20 -5.30 -1.60
N LEU A 130 -18.10 -4.96 -0.91
CA LEU A 130 -17.02 -5.87 -0.53
C LEU A 130 -16.82 -5.88 1.00
N ARG A 131 -17.84 -6.31 1.73
CA ARG A 131 -17.83 -6.33 3.21
C ARG A 131 -16.94 -7.42 3.79
N ASN A 132 -16.84 -8.56 3.10
CA ASN A 132 -16.09 -9.70 3.58
C ASN A 132 -14.62 -9.61 3.16
N THR A 133 -13.74 -9.27 4.09
CA THR A 133 -12.30 -9.13 3.85
C THR A 133 -11.63 -10.43 3.43
N GLN A 134 -12.10 -11.58 3.87
CA GLN A 134 -11.59 -12.89 3.41
C GLN A 134 -11.90 -13.11 1.93
N PHE A 135 -13.12 -12.82 1.52
CA PHE A 135 -13.53 -12.89 0.10
C PHE A 135 -12.69 -11.95 -0.78
N VAL A 136 -12.46 -10.71 -0.33
CA VAL A 136 -11.59 -9.75 -1.04
C VAL A 136 -10.18 -10.27 -1.16
N GLY A 137 -9.63 -10.84 -0.10
CA GLY A 137 -8.30 -11.45 -0.12
C GLY A 137 -8.18 -12.63 -1.07
N LEU A 138 -9.18 -13.52 -1.10
CA LEU A 138 -9.24 -14.65 -2.04
C LEU A 138 -9.36 -14.18 -3.49
N LYS A 139 -10.27 -13.25 -3.79
CA LYS A 139 -10.42 -12.66 -5.13
C LYS A 139 -9.14 -11.98 -5.61
N ALA A 140 -8.44 -11.25 -4.74
CA ALA A 140 -7.16 -10.64 -5.08
C ALA A 140 -6.09 -11.69 -5.36
N LYS A 141 -6.05 -12.80 -4.58
CA LYS A 141 -5.14 -13.92 -4.82
C LYS A 141 -5.42 -14.61 -6.16
N ASP A 142 -6.69 -14.81 -6.50
CA ASP A 142 -7.09 -15.48 -7.75
C ASP A 142 -6.81 -14.60 -8.99
N ALA A 143 -6.62 -13.30 -8.82
CA ALA A 143 -6.28 -12.36 -9.90
C ALA A 143 -4.77 -12.25 -10.16
N LEU A 144 -3.95 -12.81 -9.29
CA LEU A 144 -2.48 -12.82 -9.34
C LEU A 144 -1.95 -14.01 -10.15
#